data_33613629d8f475d122122c6d40ec023a
#
_entry.id   33613629d8f475d122122c6d40ec023a
#
_cell.length_a   1.000
_cell.length_b   1.000
_cell.length_c   1.000
_cell.angle_alpha   90.00
_cell.angle_beta   90.00
_cell.angle_gamma   90.00
#
_symmetry.space_group_name_H-M   'P 1'
#
loop_
_entity.id
_entity.type
_entity.pdbx_description
1 polymer ?
#
loop_
_entity_poly.entity_id
_entity_poly.type
_entity_poly.pdbx_seq_one_letter_code
_entity_poly.pdbx_strand_id
1 'polypeptide(L)'
;MSFNLKVLQVIPKLGYGGAETGCYDIAHYLPENDCKSFIVTSGGELTKFIDRKKVKLIRLPVHSKNPLLILLNSIILVFIILFYNISIVHARSRAPAWSCLIATKFTRRKFVTTFHGTYNFNGKIKKFYNSVMVRSDLVIAGSNFIFSLI
;
A
#
# COMPACT_ATOMS: atom_id res chain seq x y z
N MET A 1 -18.92 -17.61 -9.41
CA MET A 1 -17.58 -17.26 -9.95
C MET A 1 -16.70 -16.85 -8.78
N SER A 2 -15.72 -17.65 -8.39
CA SER A 2 -14.75 -17.21 -7.37
C SER A 2 -13.79 -16.23 -8.05
N PHE A 3 -13.91 -14.94 -7.70
CA PHE A 3 -12.93 -13.94 -8.10
C PHE A 3 -11.65 -14.22 -7.30
N ASN A 4 -10.67 -14.90 -7.91
CA ASN A 4 -9.37 -15.14 -7.30
C ASN A 4 -8.55 -13.83 -7.29
N LEU A 5 -9.06 -12.82 -6.59
CA LEU A 5 -8.42 -11.51 -6.47
C LEU A 5 -7.11 -11.64 -5.68
N LYS A 6 -6.10 -10.93 -6.14
CA LYS A 6 -4.80 -10.86 -5.49
C LYS A 6 -4.53 -9.42 -5.08
N VAL A 7 -4.48 -9.19 -3.78
CA VAL A 7 -4.32 -7.86 -3.20
C VAL A 7 -2.93 -7.71 -2.61
N LEU A 8 -2.22 -6.68 -3.06
CA LEU A 8 -0.91 -6.29 -2.54
C LEU A 8 -1.06 -5.03 -1.70
N GLN A 9 -0.92 -5.13 -0.38
CA GLN A 9 -0.83 -3.99 0.52
C GLN A 9 0.62 -3.53 0.64
N VAL A 10 0.86 -2.23 0.49
CA VAL A 10 2.20 -1.62 0.60
C VAL A 10 2.20 -0.59 1.71
N ILE A 11 2.97 -0.85 2.77
CA ILE A 11 3.03 -0.04 3.97
C ILE A 11 4.49 0.21 4.39
N PRO A 12 4.87 1.43 4.82
CA PRO A 12 6.27 1.74 5.16
C PRO A 12 6.85 0.82 6.23
N LYS A 13 6.14 0.68 7.33
CA LYS A 13 6.50 -0.16 8.48
C LYS A 13 5.23 -0.85 9.00
N LEU A 14 5.35 -2.08 9.42
CA LEU A 14 4.25 -2.85 10.02
C LEU A 14 4.45 -2.90 11.55
N GLY A 15 4.25 -1.74 12.21
CA GLY A 15 4.33 -1.56 13.66
C GLY A 15 2.98 -1.80 14.35
N TYR A 16 2.75 -1.14 15.48
CA TYR A 16 1.51 -1.29 16.29
C TYR A 16 0.52 -0.12 16.13
N GLY A 17 0.70 0.78 15.19
CA GLY A 17 -0.24 1.86 14.93
C GLY A 17 -1.54 1.38 14.27
N GLY A 18 -2.56 2.23 14.24
CA GLY A 18 -3.87 1.89 13.67
C GLY A 18 -3.83 1.57 12.18
N ALA A 19 -2.96 2.22 11.40
CA ALA A 19 -2.77 1.91 9.98
C ALA A 19 -2.14 0.53 9.79
N GLU A 20 -1.21 0.19 10.66
CA GLU A 20 -0.44 -1.06 10.66
C GLU A 20 -1.30 -2.24 11.09
N THR A 21 -2.05 -2.10 12.20
CA THR A 21 -3.00 -3.13 12.65
C THR A 21 -4.09 -3.35 11.62
N GLY A 22 -4.66 -2.29 11.05
CA GLY A 22 -5.64 -2.42 9.96
C GLY A 22 -5.07 -3.07 8.69
N CYS A 23 -3.78 -2.89 8.39
CA CYS A 23 -3.10 -3.63 7.32
C CYS A 23 -2.99 -5.12 7.65
N TYR A 24 -2.59 -5.43 8.87
CA TYR A 24 -2.46 -6.79 9.37
C TYR A 24 -3.80 -7.53 9.34
N ASP A 25 -4.85 -6.91 9.87
CA ASP A 25 -6.19 -7.50 9.94
C ASP A 25 -6.76 -7.79 8.55
N ILE A 26 -6.69 -6.83 7.63
CA ILE A 26 -7.13 -7.02 6.25
C ILE A 26 -6.30 -8.10 5.55
N ALA A 27 -4.99 -8.15 5.80
CA ALA A 27 -4.14 -9.16 5.18
C ALA A 27 -4.54 -10.59 5.56
N HIS A 28 -5.01 -10.81 6.80
CA HIS A 28 -5.47 -12.12 7.25
C HIS A 28 -6.95 -12.39 6.88
N TYR A 29 -7.78 -11.34 6.78
CA TYR A 29 -9.17 -11.47 6.36
C TYR A 29 -9.33 -11.85 4.88
N LEU A 30 -8.47 -11.32 3.99
CA LEU A 30 -8.55 -11.57 2.55
C LEU A 30 -8.52 -13.07 2.19
N PRO A 31 -7.60 -13.90 2.73
CA PRO A 31 -7.58 -15.33 2.44
C PRO A 31 -8.81 -16.09 2.94
N GLU A 32 -9.48 -15.59 3.95
CA GLU A 32 -10.74 -16.16 4.46
C GLU A 32 -11.93 -15.88 3.53
N ASN A 33 -11.74 -15.00 2.55
CA ASN A 33 -12.73 -14.60 1.54
C ASN A 33 -12.24 -14.86 0.10
N ASP A 34 -11.56 -15.97 -0.11
CA ASP A 34 -11.09 -16.45 -1.42
C ASP A 34 -10.16 -15.47 -2.18
N CYS A 35 -9.50 -14.57 -1.46
CA CYS A 35 -8.53 -13.63 -2.02
C CYS A 35 -7.10 -14.01 -1.61
N LYS A 36 -6.13 -13.84 -2.50
CA LYS A 36 -4.71 -13.99 -2.14
C LYS A 36 -4.15 -12.69 -1.59
N SER A 37 -3.46 -12.77 -0.47
CA SER A 37 -2.96 -11.63 0.29
C SER A 37 -1.44 -11.52 0.24
N PHE A 38 -0.98 -10.30 -0.06
CA PHE A 38 0.44 -9.94 -0.12
C PHE A 38 0.68 -8.66 0.66
N ILE A 39 1.80 -8.60 1.37
CA ILE A 39 2.29 -7.37 2.03
C ILE A 39 3.69 -7.07 1.55
N VAL A 40 3.93 -5.81 1.18
CA VAL A 40 5.27 -5.22 1.01
C VAL A 40 5.48 -4.20 2.10
N THR A 41 6.58 -4.34 2.85
CA THR A 41 6.96 -3.43 3.94
C THR A 41 8.46 -3.43 4.16
N SER A 42 8.98 -2.38 4.77
CA SER A 42 10.40 -2.35 5.22
C SER A 42 10.66 -3.21 6.46
N GLY A 43 9.60 -3.66 7.12
CA GLY A 43 9.69 -4.44 8.36
C GLY A 43 8.70 -3.93 9.40
N GLY A 44 8.95 -4.27 10.65
CA GLY A 44 8.16 -3.85 11.80
C GLY A 44 7.76 -5.02 12.69
N GLU A 45 7.26 -4.70 13.86
CA GLU A 45 7.03 -5.64 14.95
C GLU A 45 5.96 -6.68 14.61
N LEU A 46 4.87 -6.27 13.95
CA LEU A 46 3.78 -7.16 13.53
C LEU A 46 4.20 -8.18 12.46
N THR A 47 5.34 -7.98 11.80
CA THR A 47 5.83 -8.95 10.79
C THR A 47 6.10 -10.33 11.38
N LYS A 48 6.36 -10.41 12.71
CA LYS A 48 6.60 -11.65 13.43
C LYS A 48 5.32 -12.50 13.58
N PHE A 49 4.17 -11.86 13.55
CA PHE A 49 2.86 -12.50 13.78
C PHE A 49 2.12 -12.81 12.46
N ILE A 50 2.69 -12.45 11.31
CA ILE A 50 2.10 -12.75 10.00
C ILE A 50 2.09 -14.27 9.80
N ASP A 51 0.90 -14.82 9.55
CA ASP A 51 0.75 -16.20 9.10
C ASP A 51 1.25 -16.33 7.65
N ARG A 52 2.46 -16.87 7.52
CA ARG A 52 3.15 -17.02 6.22
C ARG A 52 2.48 -18.04 5.28
N LYS A 53 1.56 -18.87 5.79
CA LYS A 53 0.76 -19.78 4.96
C LYS A 53 -0.39 -19.04 4.27
N LYS A 54 -0.92 -17.99 4.90
CA LYS A 54 -2.03 -17.18 4.39
C LYS A 54 -1.57 -15.93 3.65
N VAL A 55 -0.52 -15.28 4.14
CA VAL A 55 -0.06 -13.96 3.67
C VAL A 55 1.38 -14.03 3.19
N LYS A 56 1.62 -13.62 1.95
CA LYS A 56 2.98 -13.49 1.42
C LYS A 56 3.58 -12.14 1.82
N LEU A 57 4.61 -12.16 2.65
CA LEU A 57 5.34 -10.98 3.09
C LEU A 57 6.63 -10.80 2.29
N ILE A 58 6.80 -9.61 1.72
CA ILE A 58 7.99 -9.21 0.94
C ILE A 58 8.60 -7.98 1.61
N ARG A 59 9.92 -7.97 1.78
CA ARG A 59 10.63 -6.82 2.36
C ARG A 59 11.26 -5.95 1.28
N LEU A 60 10.87 -4.66 1.27
CA LEU A 60 11.46 -3.61 0.41
C LEU A 60 11.55 -2.30 1.21
N PRO A 61 12.52 -1.42 0.92
CA PRO A 61 12.70 -0.15 1.62
C PRO A 61 11.67 0.91 1.18
N VAL A 62 10.38 0.57 1.24
CA VAL A 62 9.26 1.42 0.79
C VAL A 62 8.94 2.59 1.73
N HIS A 63 9.61 2.68 2.89
CA HIS A 63 9.53 3.81 3.80
C HIS A 63 10.29 5.05 3.30
N SER A 64 11.21 4.86 2.37
CA SER A 64 12.12 5.92 1.92
C SER A 64 11.38 6.98 1.09
N LYS A 65 11.75 8.24 1.33
CA LYS A 65 11.32 9.40 0.53
C LYS A 65 12.36 9.78 -0.54
N ASN A 66 13.47 9.06 -0.62
CA ASN A 66 14.50 9.31 -1.63
C ASN A 66 13.95 8.97 -3.03
N PRO A 67 13.98 9.91 -4.01
CA PRO A 67 13.44 9.69 -5.35
C PRO A 67 14.05 8.50 -6.08
N LEU A 68 15.36 8.24 -5.91
CA LEU A 68 16.02 7.09 -6.52
C LEU A 68 15.53 5.76 -5.95
N LEU A 69 15.32 5.69 -4.62
CA LEU A 69 14.74 4.51 -3.98
C LEU A 69 13.26 4.33 -4.32
N ILE A 70 12.50 5.42 -4.47
CA ILE A 70 11.12 5.37 -4.97
C ILE A 70 11.09 4.76 -6.36
N LEU A 71 11.97 5.20 -7.27
CA LEU A 71 12.05 4.67 -8.63
C LEU A 71 12.46 3.19 -8.63
N LEU A 72 13.49 2.82 -7.87
CA LEU A 72 13.93 1.43 -7.73
C LEU A 72 12.81 0.53 -7.17
N ASN A 73 12.14 0.97 -6.11
CA ASN A 73 10.98 0.27 -5.55
C ASN A 73 9.85 0.13 -6.59
N SER A 74 9.63 1.14 -7.43
CA SER A 74 8.62 1.07 -8.51
C SER A 74 8.93 -0.04 -9.49
N ILE A 75 10.19 -0.16 -9.92
CA ILE A 75 10.63 -1.22 -10.83
C ILE A 75 10.44 -2.60 -10.21
N ILE A 76 10.87 -2.76 -8.95
CA ILE A 76 10.71 -4.04 -8.23
C ILE A 76 9.21 -4.37 -8.07
N LEU A 77 8.37 -3.39 -7.75
CA LEU A 77 6.92 -3.57 -7.64
C LEU A 77 6.29 -3.99 -8.97
N VAL A 78 6.75 -3.44 -10.11
CA VAL A 78 6.30 -3.90 -11.45
C VAL A 78 6.55 -5.40 -11.60
N PHE A 79 7.76 -5.88 -11.28
CA PHE A 79 8.06 -7.31 -11.35
C PHE A 79 7.21 -8.15 -10.39
N ILE A 80 7.00 -7.70 -9.16
CA ILE A 80 6.13 -8.37 -8.18
C ILE A 80 4.68 -8.46 -8.70
N ILE A 81 4.15 -7.35 -9.22
CA ILE A 81 2.78 -7.27 -9.74
C ILE A 81 2.58 -8.24 -10.90
N LEU A 82 3.53 -8.28 -11.84
CA LEU A 82 3.44 -9.16 -13.01
C LEU A 82 3.66 -10.62 -12.63
N PHE A 83 4.69 -10.91 -11.84
CA PHE A 83 5.04 -12.30 -11.46
C PHE A 83 3.92 -12.98 -10.65
N TYR A 84 3.34 -12.28 -9.68
CA TYR A 84 2.23 -12.81 -8.88
C TYR A 84 0.86 -12.56 -9.50
N ASN A 85 0.77 -11.85 -10.63
CA ASN A 85 -0.48 -11.42 -11.27
C ASN A 85 -1.41 -10.71 -10.27
N ILE A 86 -0.88 -9.68 -9.60
CA ILE A 86 -1.62 -8.88 -8.61
C ILE A 86 -2.77 -8.15 -9.32
N SER A 87 -3.94 -8.15 -8.70
CA SER A 87 -5.15 -7.48 -9.22
C SER A 87 -5.27 -6.04 -8.72
N ILE A 88 -5.00 -5.85 -7.42
CA ILE A 88 -5.17 -4.57 -6.70
C ILE A 88 -3.90 -4.28 -5.90
N VAL A 89 -3.39 -3.06 -6.03
CA VAL A 89 -2.29 -2.54 -5.22
C VAL A 89 -2.83 -1.47 -4.28
N HIS A 90 -2.64 -1.66 -2.98
CA HIS A 90 -3.17 -0.79 -1.95
C HIS A 90 -2.05 -0.14 -1.14
N ALA A 91 -1.80 1.15 -1.35
CA ALA A 91 -0.83 1.92 -0.59
C ALA A 91 -1.47 2.56 0.65
N ARG A 92 -0.80 2.41 1.80
CA ARG A 92 -1.27 2.91 3.09
C ARG A 92 -0.49 4.11 3.62
N SER A 93 0.35 4.73 2.79
CA SER A 93 1.10 5.95 3.11
C SER A 93 1.68 6.58 1.85
N ARG A 94 2.04 7.85 1.95
CA ARG A 94 2.55 8.66 0.82
C ARG A 94 3.84 8.13 0.20
N ALA A 95 4.80 7.71 1.01
CA ALA A 95 6.08 7.23 0.48
C ALA A 95 5.90 6.01 -0.44
N PRO A 96 5.26 4.90 -0.01
CA PRO A 96 4.98 3.78 -0.90
C PRO A 96 3.97 4.12 -1.99
N ALA A 97 3.07 5.08 -1.79
CA ALA A 97 2.08 5.45 -2.79
C ALA A 97 2.70 5.96 -4.09
N TRP A 98 3.83 6.68 -4.04
CA TRP A 98 4.55 7.10 -5.24
C TRP A 98 5.09 5.90 -6.03
N SER A 99 5.72 4.94 -5.36
CA SER A 99 6.18 3.72 -6.01
C SER A 99 5.03 2.88 -6.57
N CYS A 100 3.93 2.77 -5.84
CA CYS A 100 2.72 2.06 -6.28
C CYS A 100 2.07 2.74 -7.48
N LEU A 101 1.93 4.07 -7.48
CA LEU A 101 1.36 4.84 -8.59
C LEU A 101 2.12 4.58 -9.90
N ILE A 102 3.45 4.64 -9.85
CA ILE A 102 4.30 4.38 -11.02
C ILE A 102 4.09 2.93 -11.48
N ALA A 103 4.21 1.97 -10.57
CA ALA A 103 4.11 0.55 -10.89
C ALA A 103 2.74 0.16 -11.45
N THR A 104 1.65 0.69 -10.88
CA THR A 104 0.28 0.38 -11.34
C THR A 104 -0.04 1.00 -12.69
N LYS A 105 0.50 2.19 -12.99
CA LYS A 105 0.37 2.79 -14.32
C LYS A 105 1.06 1.94 -15.40
N PHE A 106 2.27 1.44 -15.13
CA PHE A 106 2.97 0.55 -16.07
C PHE A 106 2.26 -0.79 -16.25
N THR A 107 1.74 -1.38 -15.18
CA THR A 107 1.11 -2.70 -15.20
C THR A 107 -0.39 -2.65 -15.48
N ARG A 108 -1.00 -1.47 -15.56
CA ARG A 108 -2.44 -1.23 -15.73
C ARG A 108 -3.30 -1.94 -14.66
N ARG A 109 -2.79 -2.00 -13.42
CA ARG A 109 -3.51 -2.61 -12.29
C ARG A 109 -4.23 -1.54 -11.48
N LYS A 110 -5.27 -1.96 -10.76
CA LYS A 110 -6.03 -1.06 -9.89
C LYS A 110 -5.21 -0.59 -8.72
N PHE A 111 -5.29 0.71 -8.44
CA PHE A 111 -4.57 1.37 -7.37
C PHE A 111 -5.51 1.95 -6.34
N VAL A 112 -5.29 1.61 -5.07
CA VAL A 112 -6.09 2.06 -3.93
C VAL A 112 -5.17 2.75 -2.93
N THR A 113 -5.67 3.81 -2.30
CA THR A 113 -4.97 4.49 -1.19
C THR A 113 -5.88 4.62 0.01
N THR A 114 -5.30 4.58 1.22
CA THR A 114 -6.02 4.89 2.45
C THR A 114 -5.36 6.06 3.18
N PHE A 115 -6.15 7.08 3.50
CA PHE A 115 -5.75 8.16 4.40
C PHE A 115 -5.98 7.73 5.86
N HIS A 116 -4.90 7.68 6.63
CA HIS A 116 -4.93 7.33 8.07
C HIS A 116 -4.76 8.54 8.99
N GLY A 117 -4.47 9.72 8.45
CA GLY A 117 -4.26 10.93 9.23
C GLY A 117 -4.25 12.19 8.37
N THR A 118 -4.17 13.33 9.03
CA THR A 118 -4.08 14.63 8.38
C THR A 118 -2.67 14.90 7.87
N TYR A 119 -2.56 15.57 6.73
CA TYR A 119 -1.28 15.96 6.16
C TYR A 119 -1.14 17.47 6.19
N ASN A 120 0.07 17.95 6.54
CA ASN A 120 0.38 19.36 6.44
C ASN A 120 0.56 19.75 4.96
N PHE A 121 -0.25 20.71 4.47
CA PHE A 121 -0.24 21.19 3.09
C PHE A 121 0.54 22.51 2.89
N ASN A 122 1.34 22.93 3.87
CA ASN A 122 2.11 24.17 3.76
C ASN A 122 3.24 24.02 2.72
N GLY A 123 3.16 24.78 1.64
CA GLY A 123 4.14 24.84 0.56
C GLY A 123 3.84 23.93 -0.64
N LYS A 124 4.28 24.39 -1.83
CA LYS A 124 4.01 23.72 -3.13
C LYS A 124 4.57 22.30 -3.20
N ILE A 125 5.78 22.09 -2.68
CA ILE A 125 6.44 20.76 -2.69
C ILE A 125 5.68 19.76 -1.83
N LYS A 126 5.21 20.17 -0.64
CA LYS A 126 4.41 19.29 0.23
C LYS A 126 3.05 18.99 -0.36
N LYS A 127 2.40 19.96 -1.00
CA LYS A 127 1.14 19.74 -1.73
C LYS A 127 1.33 18.72 -2.85
N PHE A 128 2.37 18.87 -3.66
CA PHE A 128 2.69 17.91 -4.71
C PHE A 128 2.96 16.50 -4.15
N TYR A 129 3.81 16.39 -3.11
CA TYR A 129 4.12 15.10 -2.49
C TYR A 129 2.89 14.41 -1.90
N ASN A 130 2.00 15.17 -1.25
CA ASN A 130 0.78 14.65 -0.66
C ASN A 130 -0.28 14.26 -1.71
N SER A 131 -0.26 14.89 -2.89
CA SER A 131 -1.25 14.67 -3.95
C SER A 131 -1.29 13.22 -4.46
N VAL A 132 -0.24 12.44 -4.24
CA VAL A 132 -0.22 11.03 -4.65
C VAL A 132 -1.37 10.23 -4.06
N MET A 133 -1.81 10.59 -2.86
CA MET A 133 -2.87 9.86 -2.14
C MET A 133 -4.26 10.01 -2.80
N VAL A 134 -4.48 11.04 -3.62
CA VAL A 134 -5.73 11.26 -4.38
C VAL A 134 -5.59 10.91 -5.87
N ARG A 135 -4.47 10.32 -6.28
CA ARG A 135 -4.22 9.89 -7.67
C ARG A 135 -4.51 8.42 -7.91
N SER A 136 -5.11 7.76 -6.95
CA SER A 136 -5.53 6.36 -7.05
C SER A 136 -6.91 6.22 -7.70
N ASP A 137 -7.25 5.01 -8.16
CA ASP A 137 -8.59 4.68 -8.67
C ASP A 137 -9.65 4.74 -7.57
N LEU A 138 -9.27 4.45 -6.32
CA LEU A 138 -10.14 4.51 -5.14
C LEU A 138 -9.37 5.06 -3.94
N VAL A 139 -9.97 6.03 -3.26
CA VAL A 139 -9.46 6.62 -2.02
C VAL A 139 -10.34 6.18 -0.86
N ILE A 140 -9.72 5.63 0.18
CA ILE A 140 -10.39 5.24 1.43
C ILE A 140 -10.04 6.26 2.51
N ALA A 141 -11.03 6.83 3.16
CA ALA A 141 -10.88 7.66 4.34
C ALA A 141 -10.99 6.78 5.60
N GLY A 142 -9.99 6.86 6.49
CA GLY A 142 -9.96 6.05 7.73
C GLY A 142 -11.01 6.45 8.77
N SER A 143 -11.68 7.60 8.59
CA SER A 143 -12.77 8.10 9.44
C SER A 143 -13.58 9.18 8.74
N ASN A 144 -14.77 9.50 9.28
CA ASN A 144 -15.57 10.63 8.79
C ASN A 144 -14.83 11.95 8.88
N PHE A 145 -14.01 12.14 9.92
CA PHE A 145 -13.16 13.32 10.05
C PHE A 145 -12.15 13.42 8.90
N ILE A 146 -11.48 12.32 8.55
CA ILE A 146 -10.55 12.29 7.42
C ILE A 146 -11.30 12.51 6.10
N PHE A 147 -12.49 11.92 5.95
CA PHE A 147 -13.32 12.10 4.76
C PHE A 147 -13.67 13.58 4.50
N SER A 148 -13.95 14.36 5.55
CA SER A 148 -14.25 15.78 5.44
C SER A 148 -13.04 16.66 5.08
N LEU A 149 -11.80 16.12 5.09
CA LEU A 149 -10.55 16.82 4.82
C LEU A 149 -9.94 16.49 3.44
N ILE A 150 -10.46 15.49 2.74
CA ILE A 150 -10.00 15.06 1.42
C ILE A 150 -10.80 15.80 0.34
#